data_f55d46a90a19b7499e419695c5b580b6
#
_entry.id   f55d46a90a19b7499e419695c5b580b6
#
_cell.length_a   1.000
_cell.length_b   1.000
_cell.length_c   1.000
_cell.angle_alpha   90.00
_cell.angle_beta   90.00
_cell.angle_gamma   90.00
#
_symmetry.space_group_name_H-M   'P 1'
#
loop_
_entity.id
_entity.type
_entity.pdbx_description
1 polymer ?
#
loop_
_entity_poly.entity_id
_entity_poly.type
_entity_poly.pdbx_seq_one_letter_code
_entity_poly.pdbx_strand_id
1 'polypeptide(L)'
;LDWGLGHAARCIPLIKKYSINNKVYVGTTSKTQYFLKLELKNCDVTYIDIPSYEIKYSKFLPVWLKLLVDFKKINNVIKKENALLNELIKIYAINLIISDNRFGFYNKLVKSIIITHQLNIKAPVLSKYATHINTRFLKNFNEIWVPDTNENLLAGDLSKSTLSNDIKFIGALSRFN
;
A
#
# COMPACT_ATOMS: atom_id res chain seq x y z
N LEU A 1 -6.04 -3.62 1.80
CA LEU A 1 -6.36 -3.57 0.37
C LEU A 1 -7.75 -2.96 0.16
N ASP A 2 -7.83 -1.64 0.08
CA ASP A 2 -9.11 -0.90 0.06
C ASP A 2 -9.27 -0.01 -1.19
N TRP A 3 -8.18 0.19 -1.94
CA TRP A 3 -8.14 1.03 -3.15
C TRP A 3 -8.80 0.41 -4.39
N GLY A 4 -9.49 -0.73 -4.23
CA GLY A 4 -10.20 -1.45 -5.29
C GLY A 4 -9.59 -2.79 -5.67
N LEU A 5 -10.29 -3.50 -6.57
CA LEU A 5 -9.90 -4.85 -7.00
C LEU A 5 -8.53 -4.92 -7.68
N GLY A 6 -8.08 -3.84 -8.34
CA GLY A 6 -6.76 -3.79 -8.98
C GLY A 6 -5.61 -3.94 -7.97
N HIS A 7 -5.68 -3.25 -6.83
CA HIS A 7 -4.71 -3.39 -5.75
C HIS A 7 -4.76 -4.79 -5.12
N ALA A 8 -5.95 -5.33 -4.89
CA ALA A 8 -6.10 -6.69 -4.40
C ALA A 8 -5.51 -7.71 -5.39
N ALA A 9 -5.82 -7.57 -6.68
CA ALA A 9 -5.35 -8.47 -7.73
C ALA A 9 -3.82 -8.51 -7.85
N ARG A 10 -3.16 -7.35 -7.82
CA ARG A 10 -1.68 -7.30 -7.91
C ARG A 10 -0.96 -7.87 -6.69
N CYS A 11 -1.63 -7.98 -5.54
CA CYS A 11 -1.05 -8.61 -4.36
C CYS A 11 -1.14 -10.14 -4.37
N ILE A 12 -2.02 -10.74 -5.19
CA ILE A 12 -2.21 -12.20 -5.26
C ILE A 12 -0.91 -12.97 -5.50
N PRO A 13 -0.06 -12.64 -6.49
CA PRO A 13 1.18 -13.38 -6.72
C PRO A 13 2.14 -13.30 -5.53
N LEU A 14 2.21 -12.17 -4.85
CA LEU A 14 3.01 -12.03 -3.64
C LEU A 14 2.47 -12.89 -2.50
N ILE A 15 1.16 -12.85 -2.25
CA ILE A 15 0.52 -13.65 -1.21
C ILE A 15 0.76 -15.14 -1.48
N LYS A 16 0.53 -15.62 -2.71
CA LYS A 16 0.79 -17.00 -3.12
C LYS A 16 2.25 -17.40 -2.87
N LYS A 17 3.21 -16.56 -3.28
CA LYS A 17 4.64 -16.81 -3.09
C LYS A 17 5.02 -16.91 -1.60
N TYR A 18 4.54 -15.97 -0.78
CA TYR A 18 4.90 -15.97 0.65
C TYR A 18 4.18 -17.05 1.45
N SER A 19 2.96 -17.46 1.07
CA SER A 19 2.20 -18.50 1.78
C SER A 19 2.80 -19.91 1.66
N ILE A 20 3.75 -20.14 0.76
CA ILE A 20 4.41 -21.45 0.60
C ILE A 20 5.17 -21.85 1.90
N ASN A 21 5.91 -20.92 2.50
CA ASN A 21 6.80 -21.19 3.61
C ASN A 21 6.57 -20.31 4.84
N ASN A 22 5.51 -19.50 4.86
CA ASN A 22 5.25 -18.56 5.94
C ASN A 22 3.77 -18.55 6.31
N LYS A 23 3.48 -18.19 7.57
CA LYS A 23 2.13 -17.80 7.97
C LYS A 23 1.83 -16.41 7.43
N VAL A 24 0.83 -16.28 6.58
CA VAL A 24 0.48 -15.03 5.93
C VAL A 24 -0.82 -14.47 6.49
N TYR A 25 -0.76 -13.23 6.93
CA TYR A 25 -1.90 -12.45 7.42
C TYR A 25 -2.25 -11.38 6.38
N VAL A 26 -3.47 -11.44 5.84
CA VAL A 26 -3.91 -10.55 4.78
C VAL A 26 -4.86 -9.50 5.34
N GLY A 27 -4.35 -8.28 5.53
CA GLY A 27 -5.16 -7.12 5.92
C GLY A 27 -6.03 -6.65 4.76
N THR A 28 -7.37 -6.72 4.90
CA THR A 28 -8.31 -6.38 3.83
C THR A 28 -9.60 -5.79 4.40
N THR A 29 -10.40 -5.16 3.55
CA THR A 29 -11.77 -4.75 3.89
C THR A 29 -12.77 -5.78 3.37
N SER A 30 -13.98 -5.79 3.90
CA SER A 30 -15.05 -6.72 3.48
C SER A 30 -15.28 -6.75 1.96
N LYS A 31 -15.12 -5.61 1.29
CA LYS A 31 -15.32 -5.48 -0.16
C LYS A 31 -14.32 -6.27 -0.99
N THR A 32 -13.06 -6.35 -0.56
CA THR A 32 -12.00 -7.04 -1.31
C THR A 32 -11.74 -8.44 -0.77
N GLN A 33 -12.19 -8.74 0.43
CA GLN A 33 -11.98 -10.03 1.09
C GLN A 33 -12.61 -11.19 0.32
N TYR A 34 -13.85 -11.02 -0.16
CA TYR A 34 -14.53 -12.07 -0.93
C TYR A 34 -13.74 -12.43 -2.19
N PHE A 35 -13.29 -11.44 -2.95
CA PHE A 35 -12.47 -11.66 -4.14
C PHE A 35 -11.17 -12.39 -3.80
N LEU A 36 -10.48 -11.96 -2.75
CA LEU A 36 -9.22 -12.61 -2.34
C LEU A 36 -9.44 -14.05 -1.85
N LYS A 37 -10.54 -14.35 -1.16
CA LYS A 37 -10.87 -15.72 -0.74
C LYS A 37 -11.05 -16.66 -1.93
N LEU A 38 -11.65 -16.18 -3.03
CA LEU A 38 -11.80 -16.98 -4.25
C LEU A 38 -10.45 -17.26 -4.93
N GLU A 39 -9.61 -16.23 -5.05
CA GLU A 39 -8.32 -16.33 -5.75
C GLU A 39 -7.24 -17.08 -4.94
N LEU A 40 -7.35 -17.08 -3.62
CA LEU A 40 -6.39 -17.68 -2.69
C LEU A 40 -6.93 -18.93 -1.98
N LYS A 41 -7.95 -19.58 -2.56
CA LYS A 41 -8.61 -20.76 -1.95
C LYS A 41 -7.66 -21.91 -1.59
N ASN A 42 -6.53 -22.01 -2.29
CA ASN A 42 -5.51 -23.05 -2.08
C ASN A 42 -4.32 -22.54 -1.25
N CYS A 43 -4.39 -21.35 -0.66
CA CYS A 43 -3.35 -20.78 0.17
C CYS A 43 -3.80 -20.77 1.64
N ASP A 44 -2.89 -21.13 2.54
CA ASP A 44 -3.13 -20.99 3.98
C ASP A 44 -2.87 -19.52 4.39
N VAL A 45 -3.94 -18.74 4.44
CA VAL A 45 -3.88 -17.31 4.80
C VAL A 45 -4.97 -16.95 5.80
N THR A 46 -4.60 -16.12 6.77
CA THR A 46 -5.53 -15.55 7.75
C THR A 46 -5.93 -14.13 7.33
N TYR A 47 -7.23 -13.88 7.26
CA TYR A 47 -7.76 -12.55 6.89
C TYR A 47 -8.01 -11.70 8.14
N ILE A 48 -7.58 -10.44 8.08
CA ILE A 48 -7.73 -9.45 9.15
C ILE A 48 -8.46 -8.24 8.60
N ASP A 49 -9.51 -7.81 9.28
CA ASP A 49 -10.22 -6.59 8.91
C ASP A 49 -9.38 -5.35 9.28
N ILE A 50 -9.25 -4.44 8.34
CA ILE A 50 -8.47 -3.22 8.50
C ILE A 50 -9.33 -1.98 8.27
N PRO A 51 -8.98 -0.83 8.88
CA PRO A 51 -9.70 0.42 8.70
C PRO A 51 -9.82 0.81 7.22
N SER A 52 -11.00 1.25 6.79
CA SER A 52 -11.22 1.79 5.45
C SER A 52 -10.93 3.29 5.40
N TYR A 53 -10.32 3.76 4.31
CA TYR A 53 -10.14 5.20 4.07
C TYR A 53 -11.45 5.92 3.74
N GLU A 54 -12.48 5.19 3.27
CA GLU A 54 -13.78 5.73 2.88
C GLU A 54 -13.68 7.00 2.00
N ILE A 55 -12.71 7.01 1.10
CA ILE A 55 -12.53 8.11 0.17
C ILE A 55 -13.66 8.07 -0.84
N LYS A 56 -14.57 9.04 -0.73
CA LYS A 56 -15.64 9.22 -1.72
C LYS A 56 -15.11 10.15 -2.81
N TYR A 57 -15.03 9.66 -4.03
CA TYR A 57 -14.71 10.51 -5.18
C TYR A 57 -15.79 11.58 -5.34
N SER A 58 -15.42 12.85 -5.36
CA SER A 58 -16.33 13.95 -5.63
C SER A 58 -16.40 14.16 -7.14
N LYS A 59 -17.60 14.32 -7.68
CA LYS A 59 -17.81 14.72 -9.09
C LYS A 59 -17.44 16.19 -9.35
N PHE A 60 -17.32 17.01 -8.31
CA PHE A 60 -17.18 18.46 -8.39
C PHE A 60 -15.80 19.00 -7.98
N LEU A 61 -14.99 18.21 -7.28
CA LEU A 61 -13.67 18.64 -6.82
C LEU A 61 -12.56 17.78 -7.43
N PRO A 62 -11.50 18.40 -7.97
CA PRO A 62 -10.30 17.68 -8.38
C PRO A 62 -9.76 16.82 -7.23
N VAL A 63 -9.26 15.63 -7.55
CA VAL A 63 -8.79 14.64 -6.57
C VAL A 63 -7.75 15.23 -5.61
N TRP A 64 -6.82 16.06 -6.10
CA TRP A 64 -5.78 16.68 -5.29
C TRP A 64 -6.34 17.67 -4.25
N LEU A 65 -7.37 18.45 -4.61
CA LEU A 65 -8.01 19.40 -3.69
C LEU A 65 -8.77 18.64 -2.60
N LYS A 66 -9.41 17.55 -2.95
CA LYS A 66 -10.07 16.67 -2.00
C LYS A 66 -9.10 16.00 -1.03
N LEU A 67 -7.95 15.55 -1.51
CA LEU A 67 -6.91 14.98 -0.64
C LEU A 67 -6.41 16.01 0.39
N LEU A 68 -6.32 17.28 0.04
CA LEU A 68 -5.97 18.35 0.99
C LEU A 68 -7.07 18.56 2.05
N VAL A 69 -8.33 18.59 1.63
CA VAL A 69 -9.49 18.76 2.54
C VAL A 69 -9.60 17.54 3.47
N ASP A 70 -9.42 16.32 2.93
CA ASP A 70 -9.51 15.07 3.68
C ASP A 70 -8.21 14.72 4.44
N PHE A 71 -7.17 15.56 4.41
CA PHE A 71 -5.86 15.27 5.00
C PHE A 71 -5.92 14.87 6.48
N LYS A 72 -6.74 15.57 7.28
CA LYS A 72 -6.95 15.21 8.70
C LYS A 72 -7.57 13.82 8.83
N LYS A 73 -8.54 13.50 7.97
CA LYS A 73 -9.22 12.20 7.96
C LYS A 73 -8.24 11.08 7.58
N ILE A 74 -7.46 11.30 6.52
CA ILE A 74 -6.41 10.36 6.06
C ILE A 74 -5.39 10.13 7.19
N ASN A 75 -4.92 11.18 7.84
CA ASN A 75 -3.95 11.07 8.93
C ASN A 75 -4.51 10.30 10.14
N ASN A 76 -5.79 10.46 10.45
CA ASN A 76 -6.45 9.69 11.50
C ASN A 76 -6.54 8.20 11.14
N VAL A 77 -6.82 7.87 9.88
CA VAL A 77 -6.83 6.47 9.42
C VAL A 77 -5.41 5.88 9.50
N ILE A 78 -4.38 6.59 9.04
CA ILE A 78 -2.98 6.18 9.16
C ILE A 78 -2.61 5.85 10.63
N LYS A 79 -3.02 6.69 11.58
CA LYS A 79 -2.79 6.44 13.01
C LYS A 79 -3.51 5.19 13.50
N LYS A 80 -4.78 4.98 13.11
CA LYS A 80 -5.54 3.77 13.44
C LYS A 80 -4.91 2.51 12.86
N GLU A 81 -4.45 2.57 11.60
CA GLU A 81 -3.70 1.48 10.96
C GLU A 81 -2.44 1.10 11.74
N ASN A 82 -1.66 2.12 12.13
CA ASN A 82 -0.42 1.90 12.86
C ASN A 82 -0.66 1.33 14.26
N ALA A 83 -1.69 1.80 14.96
CA ALA A 83 -2.09 1.24 16.25
C ALA A 83 -2.51 -0.23 16.12
N LEU A 84 -3.40 -0.55 15.17
CA LEU A 84 -3.82 -1.92 14.88
C LEU A 84 -2.61 -2.81 14.53
N LEU A 85 -1.72 -2.35 13.66
CA LEU A 85 -0.54 -3.12 13.27
C LEU A 85 0.35 -3.44 14.48
N ASN A 86 0.55 -2.49 15.39
CA ASN A 86 1.35 -2.72 16.59
C ASN A 86 0.76 -3.80 17.50
N GLU A 87 -0.56 -3.91 17.58
CA GLU A 87 -1.24 -5.00 18.27
C GLU A 87 -1.06 -6.34 17.54
N LEU A 88 -1.26 -6.34 16.21
CA LEU A 88 -1.10 -7.53 15.39
C LEU A 88 0.32 -8.11 15.44
N ILE A 89 1.34 -7.25 15.45
CA ILE A 89 2.74 -7.66 15.60
C ILE A 89 2.95 -8.45 16.90
N LYS A 90 2.36 -7.99 18.00
CA LYS A 90 2.46 -8.66 19.31
C LYS A 90 1.71 -9.98 19.33
N ILE A 91 0.50 -10.02 18.78
CA ILE A 91 -0.38 -11.21 18.78
C ILE A 91 0.19 -12.32 17.89
N TYR A 92 0.66 -11.96 16.71
CA TYR A 92 1.03 -12.92 15.66
C TYR A 92 2.54 -13.04 15.42
N ALA A 93 3.38 -12.34 16.19
CA ALA A 93 4.83 -12.30 16.04
C ALA A 93 5.26 -11.98 14.59
N ILE A 94 4.63 -10.97 13.98
CA ILE A 94 4.89 -10.56 12.60
C ILE A 94 6.32 -10.07 12.46
N ASN A 95 7.08 -10.58 11.49
CA ASN A 95 8.48 -10.25 11.24
C ASN A 95 8.72 -9.56 9.89
N LEU A 96 7.70 -9.49 9.02
CA LEU A 96 7.74 -8.77 7.75
C LEU A 96 6.38 -8.13 7.48
N ILE A 97 6.40 -6.88 7.04
CA ILE A 97 5.21 -6.12 6.65
C ILE A 97 5.36 -5.73 5.18
N ILE A 98 4.35 -6.06 4.36
CA ILE A 98 4.26 -5.60 2.97
C ILE A 98 2.94 -4.85 2.83
N SER A 99 3.03 -3.55 2.61
CA SER A 99 1.88 -2.64 2.52
C SER A 99 1.65 -2.21 1.07
N ASP A 100 0.46 -2.42 0.55
CA ASP A 100 0.09 -1.91 -0.76
C ASP A 100 -0.60 -0.55 -0.64
N ASN A 101 0.17 0.50 -0.84
CA ASN A 101 -0.26 1.91 -0.85
C ASN A 101 -1.02 2.34 0.43
N ARG A 102 -0.70 1.73 1.60
CA ARG A 102 -1.30 2.07 2.90
C ARG A 102 -0.20 2.53 3.86
N PHE A 103 -0.19 3.82 4.15
CA PHE A 103 0.90 4.51 4.82
C PHE A 103 0.99 4.25 6.33
N GLY A 104 -0.04 3.68 6.97
CA GLY A 104 -0.03 3.35 8.39
C GLY A 104 0.57 1.99 8.72
N PHE A 105 0.76 1.11 7.72
CA PHE A 105 1.28 -0.24 7.93
C PHE A 105 2.81 -0.28 7.89
N TYR A 106 3.44 0.37 8.87
CA TYR A 106 4.89 0.30 9.10
C TYR A 106 5.20 0.19 10.59
N ASN A 107 6.36 -0.37 10.90
CA ASN A 107 6.89 -0.43 12.27
C ASN A 107 8.41 -0.23 12.25
N LYS A 108 8.97 0.39 13.30
CA LYS A 108 10.42 0.67 13.38
C LYS A 108 11.27 -0.56 13.68
N LEU A 109 10.68 -1.57 14.30
CA LEU A 109 11.39 -2.79 14.74
C LEU A 109 11.16 -3.96 13.77
N VAL A 110 10.17 -3.85 12.88
CA VAL A 110 9.83 -4.89 11.91
C VAL A 110 10.05 -4.36 10.51
N LYS A 111 10.76 -5.13 9.69
CA LYS A 111 10.99 -4.75 8.29
C LYS A 111 9.68 -4.44 7.60
N SER A 112 9.55 -3.21 7.10
CA SER A 112 8.34 -2.68 6.49
C SER A 112 8.61 -2.24 5.06
N ILE A 113 7.85 -2.80 4.12
CA ILE A 113 7.94 -2.56 2.68
C ILE A 113 6.65 -1.91 2.22
N ILE A 114 6.73 -0.88 1.39
CA ILE A 114 5.57 -0.32 0.72
C ILE A 114 5.62 -0.56 -0.78
N ILE A 115 4.50 -1.02 -1.34
CA ILE A 115 4.32 -1.15 -2.79
C ILE A 115 3.58 0.11 -3.27
N THR A 116 4.22 0.88 -4.14
CA THR A 116 3.60 2.06 -4.76
C THR A 116 4.32 2.43 -6.05
N HIS A 117 3.57 2.92 -7.03
CA HIS A 117 4.14 3.55 -8.22
C HIS A 117 4.09 5.09 -8.14
N GLN A 118 3.54 5.64 -7.04
CA GLN A 118 3.35 7.08 -6.87
C GLN A 118 4.47 7.66 -5.99
N LEU A 119 5.68 7.76 -6.53
CA LEU A 119 6.80 8.42 -5.85
C LEU A 119 6.68 9.94 -5.97
N ASN A 120 6.22 10.43 -7.13
CA ASN A 120 5.89 11.83 -7.38
C ASN A 120 4.38 12.00 -7.51
N ILE A 121 3.84 13.04 -6.88
CA ILE A 121 2.42 13.40 -7.03
C ILE A 121 2.29 14.52 -8.05
N LYS A 122 1.64 14.23 -9.18
CA LYS A 122 1.31 15.25 -10.18
C LYS A 122 0.00 15.94 -9.79
N ALA A 123 0.08 17.22 -9.42
CA ALA A 123 -1.07 18.06 -9.13
C ALA A 123 -0.86 19.44 -9.80
N PRO A 124 -1.87 20.07 -10.39
CA PRO A 124 -1.69 21.28 -11.18
C PRO A 124 -1.02 22.45 -10.47
N VAL A 125 -1.30 22.63 -9.17
CA VAL A 125 -0.83 23.80 -8.42
C VAL A 125 0.08 23.42 -7.23
N LEU A 126 -0.08 22.25 -6.63
CA LEU A 126 0.57 21.86 -5.37
C LEU A 126 1.40 20.57 -5.47
N SER A 127 1.90 20.23 -6.65
CA SER A 127 2.70 19.00 -6.87
C SER A 127 3.86 18.85 -5.92
N LYS A 128 4.64 19.90 -5.72
CA LYS A 128 5.81 19.89 -4.81
C LYS A 128 5.40 19.63 -3.35
N TYR A 129 4.32 20.27 -2.91
CA TYR A 129 3.80 20.07 -1.55
C TYR A 129 3.22 18.67 -1.35
N ALA A 130 2.39 18.20 -2.27
CA ALA A 130 1.83 16.86 -2.25
C ALA A 130 2.92 15.78 -2.30
N THR A 131 3.93 15.95 -3.16
CA THR A 131 5.11 15.07 -3.22
C THR A 131 5.90 15.10 -1.91
N HIS A 132 6.09 16.27 -1.29
CA HIS A 132 6.77 16.38 0.00
C HIS A 132 6.04 15.60 1.10
N ILE A 133 4.72 15.71 1.18
CA ILE A 133 3.90 14.95 2.14
C ILE A 133 4.02 13.44 1.86
N ASN A 134 3.87 13.04 0.61
CA ASN A 134 4.02 11.64 0.21
C ASN A 134 5.40 11.08 0.59
N THR A 135 6.46 11.81 0.28
CA THR A 135 7.84 11.49 0.65
C THR A 135 7.99 11.28 2.16
N ARG A 136 7.36 12.14 2.97
CA ARG A 136 7.40 12.02 4.44
C ARG A 136 6.78 10.71 4.92
N PHE A 137 5.69 10.24 4.31
CA PHE A 137 5.09 8.95 4.63
C PHE A 137 5.97 7.79 4.16
N LEU A 138 6.51 7.86 2.94
CA LEU A 138 7.36 6.82 2.37
C LEU A 138 8.64 6.59 3.18
N LYS A 139 9.21 7.62 3.79
CA LYS A 139 10.40 7.53 4.65
C LYS A 139 10.22 6.63 5.89
N ASN A 140 9.00 6.28 6.25
CA ASN A 140 8.75 5.36 7.37
C ASN A 140 9.00 3.88 7.01
N PHE A 141 9.17 3.57 5.73
CA PHE A 141 9.38 2.20 5.25
C PHE A 141 10.87 1.94 4.98
N ASN A 142 11.31 0.69 5.19
CA ASN A 142 12.69 0.27 4.91
C ASN A 142 12.94 0.18 3.40
N GLU A 143 11.96 -0.35 2.65
CA GLU A 143 12.04 -0.51 1.20
C GLU A 143 10.77 0.02 0.54
N ILE A 144 10.93 0.52 -0.69
CA ILE A 144 9.83 0.91 -1.57
C ILE A 144 9.88 0.01 -2.81
N TRP A 145 8.85 -0.80 -2.97
CA TRP A 145 8.71 -1.64 -4.14
C TRP A 145 7.83 -0.96 -5.19
N VAL A 146 8.41 -0.72 -6.35
CA VAL A 146 7.72 -0.10 -7.47
C VAL A 146 7.32 -1.19 -8.47
N PRO A 147 6.00 -1.40 -8.70
CA PRO A 147 5.52 -2.37 -9.68
C PRO A 147 5.66 -1.80 -11.10
N ASP A 148 6.89 -1.55 -11.51
CA ASP A 148 7.32 -1.01 -12.79
C ASP A 148 8.71 -1.54 -13.14
N THR A 149 9.19 -1.22 -14.34
CA THR A 149 10.56 -1.50 -14.77
C THR A 149 11.48 -0.32 -14.44
N ASN A 150 12.80 -0.57 -14.41
CA ASN A 150 13.80 0.51 -14.20
C ASN A 150 13.71 1.62 -15.26
N GLU A 151 13.13 1.34 -16.41
CA GLU A 151 12.92 2.30 -17.49
C GLU A 151 11.64 3.12 -17.31
N ASN A 152 10.89 2.90 -16.25
CA ASN A 152 9.61 3.57 -15.92
C ASN A 152 8.58 3.46 -17.07
N LEU A 153 8.50 2.31 -17.72
CA LEU A 153 7.66 2.11 -18.91
C LEU A 153 6.17 2.10 -18.58
N LEU A 154 5.78 1.72 -17.36
CA LEU A 154 4.37 1.58 -16.98
C LEU A 154 3.82 2.83 -16.29
N ALA A 155 4.57 3.44 -15.37
CA ALA A 155 4.11 4.59 -14.57
C ALA A 155 4.80 5.91 -14.94
N GLY A 156 5.81 5.90 -15.81
CA GLY A 156 6.51 7.08 -16.31
C GLY A 156 7.11 7.93 -15.19
N ASP A 157 6.91 9.25 -15.25
CA ASP A 157 7.47 10.20 -14.27
C ASP A 157 6.96 10.01 -12.84
N LEU A 158 5.87 9.28 -12.61
CA LEU A 158 5.36 9.00 -11.27
C LEU A 158 6.33 8.11 -10.48
N SER A 159 7.07 7.23 -11.17
CA SER A 159 8.05 6.31 -10.57
C SER A 159 9.44 6.92 -10.40
N LYS A 160 9.72 8.11 -10.92
CA LYS A 160 11.00 8.81 -10.73
C LYS A 160 11.09 9.35 -9.30
N SER A 161 12.20 9.15 -8.62
CA SER A 161 12.39 9.60 -7.24
C SER A 161 13.79 10.05 -6.92
N THR A 162 13.88 11.01 -6.00
CA THR A 162 15.11 11.44 -5.31
C THR A 162 15.14 10.97 -3.86
N LEU A 163 14.32 9.95 -3.50
CA LEU A 163 14.26 9.40 -2.16
C LEU A 163 15.53 8.63 -1.81
N SER A 164 15.96 8.73 -0.56
CA SER A 164 17.10 7.98 0.00
C SER A 164 16.75 6.55 0.43
N ASN A 165 15.49 6.14 0.30
CA ASN A 165 15.05 4.78 0.64
C ASN A 165 15.56 3.78 -0.40
N ASP A 166 15.66 2.51 0.00
CA ASP A 166 15.95 1.41 -0.93
C ASP A 166 14.74 1.18 -1.86
N ILE A 167 14.84 1.70 -3.08
CA ILE A 167 13.79 1.59 -4.11
C ILE A 167 14.12 0.39 -4.99
N LYS A 168 13.16 -0.55 -5.07
CA LYS A 168 13.27 -1.75 -5.91
C LYS A 168 12.17 -1.78 -6.94
N PHE A 169 12.55 -1.85 -8.20
CA PHE A 169 11.63 -2.10 -9.30
C PHE A 169 11.38 -3.60 -9.39
N ILE A 170 10.14 -4.01 -9.18
CA ILE A 170 9.75 -5.43 -9.06
C ILE A 170 9.00 -5.95 -10.28
N GLY A 171 8.93 -5.15 -11.35
CA GLY A 171 8.18 -5.48 -12.55
C GLY A 171 6.67 -5.44 -12.35
N ALA A 172 5.92 -5.75 -13.38
CA ALA A 172 4.47 -5.81 -13.32
C ALA A 172 3.99 -6.98 -12.45
N LEU A 173 3.14 -6.67 -11.47
CA LEU A 173 2.48 -7.68 -10.66
C LEU A 173 1.16 -8.07 -11.33
N SER A 174 1.09 -9.29 -11.86
CA SER A 174 -0.10 -9.84 -12.51
C SER A 174 -0.58 -11.11 -11.80
N ARG A 175 -1.88 -11.24 -11.59
CA ARG A 175 -2.49 -12.47 -11.04
C ARG A 175 -2.47 -13.64 -12.02
N PHE A 176 -2.18 -13.38 -13.28
CA PHE A 176 -2.16 -14.39 -14.36
C PHE A 176 -0.77 -15.00 -14.62
N ASN A 177 0.22 -14.63 -13.83
CA ASN A 177 1.57 -15.18 -13.87
C ASN A 177 1.70 -16.32 -12.87
#